data_3ebe668cbc964d1b6a8de82c3cd81509
#
_entry.id   3ebe668cbc964d1b6a8de82c3cd81509
#
_cell.length_a   1.000
_cell.length_b   1.000
_cell.length_c   1.000
_cell.angle_alpha   90.00
_cell.angle_beta   90.00
_cell.angle_gamma   90.00
#
_symmetry.space_group_name_H-M   'P 1'
#
loop_
_entity.id
_entity.type
_entity.pdbx_description
1 polymer ?
#
loop_
_entity_poly.entity_id
_entity_poly.type
_entity_poly.pdbx_seq_one_letter_code
_entity_poly.pdbx_strand_id
1 'polypeptide(L)'
;MRDGKELKPCLSGRGVTKVFGFGDAKTVAVDHVDFDFHEGEFVSIVGESGSGKTTLSKMLLGLISVTEGEIDFQGKPRDISNGKKKKEYWKGIQAIFQDPFASLNPRMTVEETIREPLELSGKVKKGELSDETDRIMEMVGIDERLRYAYPHELDGGRRQRVGIGRALALDPAFVVCDEPVSALDVSIQAQVLNLLQDLQEKSGVTYMFVTHDLSVVKHISDNICVMYLGQLVETTTSKELFDRPLHPYTKALLSAIPSVDIHHQKQRIILKGEIVSPIEPKPGCRFAARCPYATEKCHQPQELREVSKDHFVSCCRVEEINS
;
A
#
# COMPACT_ATOMS: atom_id res chain seq x y z
N MET A 1 -16.69 6.29 8.95
CA MET A 1 -16.95 7.18 10.11
C MET A 1 -16.43 6.47 11.37
N ARG A 2 -15.26 6.85 11.90
CA ARG A 2 -14.85 6.48 13.26
C ARG A 2 -15.46 7.55 14.19
N ASP A 3 -16.26 7.14 15.18
CA ASP A 3 -16.86 8.00 16.22
C ASP A 3 -17.70 9.20 15.73
N GLY A 4 -18.42 9.08 14.60
CA GLY A 4 -19.32 10.12 14.11
C GLY A 4 -18.64 11.38 13.55
N LYS A 5 -17.31 11.37 13.38
CA LYS A 5 -16.55 12.43 12.71
C LYS A 5 -16.38 12.11 11.23
N GLU A 6 -16.62 13.10 10.38
CA GLU A 6 -16.26 13.06 8.96
C GLU A 6 -14.75 12.93 8.86
N LEU A 7 -14.27 11.81 8.31
CA LEU A 7 -12.83 11.55 8.16
C LEU A 7 -12.28 12.46 7.06
N LYS A 8 -11.23 13.23 7.36
CA LYS A 8 -10.56 14.05 6.37
C LYS A 8 -9.61 13.20 5.53
N PRO A 9 -9.55 13.40 4.22
CA PRO A 9 -8.55 12.74 3.40
C PRO A 9 -7.13 13.18 3.81
N CYS A 10 -6.27 12.20 4.14
CA CYS A 10 -4.85 12.42 4.35
C CYS A 10 -4.12 12.51 3.02
N LEU A 11 -4.47 11.59 2.09
CA LEU A 11 -3.93 11.55 0.74
C LEU A 11 -5.07 11.20 -0.22
N SER A 12 -5.23 11.99 -1.29
CA SER A 12 -6.23 11.74 -2.33
C SER A 12 -5.63 11.82 -3.72
N GLY A 13 -6.21 11.13 -4.67
CA GLY A 13 -5.83 11.17 -6.08
C GLY A 13 -7.04 11.16 -6.99
N ARG A 14 -6.94 11.86 -8.11
CA ARG A 14 -7.99 11.93 -9.14
C ARG A 14 -7.37 11.70 -10.51
N GLY A 15 -7.90 10.72 -11.24
CA GLY A 15 -7.44 10.33 -12.57
C GLY A 15 -5.96 9.96 -12.63
N VAL A 16 -5.39 9.45 -11.53
CA VAL A 16 -3.94 9.22 -11.42
C VAL A 16 -3.51 8.17 -12.42
N THR A 17 -2.66 8.58 -13.36
CA THR A 17 -2.23 7.75 -14.48
C THR A 17 -0.71 7.74 -14.61
N LYS A 18 -0.14 6.56 -14.92
CA LYS A 18 1.28 6.40 -15.24
C LYS A 18 1.47 5.57 -16.49
N VAL A 19 2.06 6.20 -17.47
CA VAL A 19 2.48 5.57 -18.73
C VAL A 19 4.01 5.59 -18.80
N PHE A 20 4.60 4.45 -19.11
CA PHE A 20 6.02 4.30 -19.43
C PHE A 20 6.21 4.01 -20.92
N GLY A 21 7.38 4.35 -21.45
CA GLY A 21 7.74 4.12 -22.86
C GLY A 21 7.49 5.30 -23.77
N PHE A 22 7.90 5.14 -25.03
CA PHE A 22 7.79 6.15 -26.10
C PHE A 22 7.23 5.49 -27.37
N GLY A 23 6.56 6.29 -28.22
CA GLY A 23 6.00 5.82 -29.48
C GLY A 23 4.91 4.76 -29.28
N ASP A 24 4.98 3.68 -30.05
CA ASP A 24 3.97 2.62 -30.10
C ASP A 24 4.13 1.56 -28.97
N ALA A 25 5.19 1.63 -28.17
CA ALA A 25 5.40 0.70 -27.04
C ALA A 25 5.11 1.35 -25.69
N LYS A 26 3.87 1.82 -25.50
CA LYS A 26 3.43 2.44 -24.25
C LYS A 26 2.88 1.40 -23.28
N THR A 27 3.46 1.35 -22.09
CA THR A 27 2.97 0.51 -20.98
C THR A 27 2.17 1.38 -20.02
N VAL A 28 0.88 1.13 -19.87
CA VAL A 28 0.02 1.81 -18.91
C VAL A 28 0.06 1.04 -17.59
N ALA A 29 0.92 1.50 -16.69
CA ALA A 29 1.16 0.82 -15.41
C ALA A 29 0.13 1.18 -14.34
N VAL A 30 -0.44 2.39 -14.38
CA VAL A 30 -1.56 2.86 -13.56
C VAL A 30 -2.47 3.67 -14.47
N ASP A 31 -3.77 3.47 -14.39
CA ASP A 31 -4.74 3.98 -15.34
C ASP A 31 -5.98 4.55 -14.66
N HIS A 32 -6.08 5.88 -14.64
CA HIS A 32 -7.22 6.66 -14.13
C HIS A 32 -7.69 6.20 -12.74
N VAL A 33 -6.74 6.06 -11.80
CA VAL A 33 -7.05 5.62 -10.44
C VAL A 33 -7.49 6.80 -9.58
N ASP A 34 -8.69 6.68 -8.99
CA ASP A 34 -9.23 7.58 -7.99
C ASP A 34 -9.18 6.92 -6.61
N PHE A 35 -8.76 7.67 -5.59
CA PHE A 35 -8.72 7.18 -4.22
C PHE A 35 -8.79 8.32 -3.20
N ASP A 36 -9.31 8.00 -2.00
CA ASP A 36 -9.25 8.81 -0.81
C ASP A 36 -8.78 7.94 0.36
N PHE A 37 -7.61 8.24 0.92
CA PHE A 37 -7.08 7.60 2.12
C PHE A 37 -7.22 8.58 3.28
N HIS A 38 -7.93 8.17 4.32
CA HIS A 38 -8.29 9.06 5.41
C HIS A 38 -7.27 9.01 6.56
N GLU A 39 -7.24 10.08 7.36
CA GLU A 39 -6.34 10.18 8.51
C GLU A 39 -6.54 9.01 9.49
N GLY A 40 -5.43 8.40 9.91
CA GLY A 40 -5.42 7.27 10.83
C GLY A 40 -5.96 5.96 10.27
N GLU A 41 -6.13 5.84 8.96
CA GLU A 41 -6.64 4.65 8.27
C GLU A 41 -5.52 3.68 7.91
N PHE A 42 -5.80 2.39 7.97
CA PHE A 42 -4.95 1.33 7.46
C PHE A 42 -5.55 0.80 6.15
N VAL A 43 -5.07 1.31 5.02
CA VAL A 43 -5.56 0.92 3.68
C VAL A 43 -4.62 -0.08 3.05
N SER A 44 -5.14 -1.21 2.58
CA SER A 44 -4.34 -2.17 1.82
C SER A 44 -4.61 -2.11 0.32
N ILE A 45 -3.54 -2.17 -0.47
CA ILE A 45 -3.60 -2.32 -1.93
C ILE A 45 -3.16 -3.74 -2.27
N VAL A 46 -4.07 -4.54 -2.82
CA VAL A 46 -3.83 -5.94 -3.12
C VAL A 46 -4.00 -6.25 -4.61
N GLY A 47 -3.33 -7.29 -5.09
CA GLY A 47 -3.42 -7.75 -6.48
C GLY A 47 -2.22 -8.57 -6.90
N GLU A 48 -2.29 -9.24 -8.05
CA GLU A 48 -1.19 -10.04 -8.62
C GLU A 48 0.06 -9.20 -8.89
N SER A 49 1.22 -9.84 -9.03
CA SER A 49 2.45 -9.17 -9.44
C SER A 49 2.25 -8.46 -10.80
N GLY A 50 2.81 -7.26 -10.95
CA GLY A 50 2.62 -6.45 -12.16
C GLY A 50 1.26 -5.73 -12.25
N SER A 51 0.41 -5.78 -11.22
CA SER A 51 -0.88 -5.05 -11.23
C SER A 51 -0.77 -3.52 -11.09
N GLY A 52 0.43 -2.97 -10.84
CA GLY A 52 0.67 -1.51 -10.76
C GLY A 52 0.87 -0.97 -9.34
N LYS A 53 0.75 -1.78 -8.29
CA LYS A 53 0.83 -1.38 -6.87
C LYS A 53 2.09 -0.59 -6.53
N THR A 54 3.26 -1.16 -6.82
CA THR A 54 4.57 -0.49 -6.57
C THR A 54 4.73 0.78 -7.41
N THR A 55 4.14 0.84 -8.61
CA THR A 55 4.13 2.06 -9.43
C THR A 55 3.29 3.14 -8.76
N LEU A 56 2.11 2.80 -8.27
CA LEU A 56 1.26 3.71 -7.50
C LEU A 56 2.01 4.20 -6.25
N SER A 57 2.61 3.30 -5.45
CA SER A 57 3.44 3.63 -4.28
C SER A 57 4.52 4.65 -4.63
N LYS A 58 5.28 4.42 -5.70
CA LYS A 58 6.35 5.34 -6.13
C LYS A 58 5.83 6.70 -6.59
N MET A 59 4.65 6.75 -7.21
CA MET A 59 4.02 8.03 -7.55
C MET A 59 3.60 8.78 -6.29
N LEU A 60 2.97 8.12 -5.31
CA LEU A 60 2.55 8.75 -4.05
C LEU A 60 3.75 9.29 -3.27
N LEU A 61 4.84 8.55 -3.23
CA LEU A 61 6.10 9.01 -2.62
C LEU A 61 6.80 10.13 -3.40
N GLY A 62 6.32 10.48 -4.61
CA GLY A 62 7.00 11.45 -5.46
C GLY A 62 8.36 11.01 -5.98
N LEU A 63 8.61 9.69 -6.03
CA LEU A 63 9.82 9.10 -6.61
C LEU A 63 9.76 9.06 -8.13
N ILE A 64 8.56 8.93 -8.68
CA ILE A 64 8.28 9.05 -10.12
C ILE A 64 7.15 10.06 -10.33
N SER A 65 7.17 10.73 -11.50
CA SER A 65 6.10 11.66 -11.88
C SER A 65 4.85 10.92 -12.31
N VAL A 66 3.67 11.50 -12.04
CA VAL A 66 2.42 11.13 -12.71
C VAL A 66 2.48 11.56 -14.18
N THR A 67 1.80 10.84 -15.06
CA THR A 67 1.63 11.22 -16.46
C THR A 67 0.41 12.11 -16.61
N GLU A 68 -0.71 11.74 -15.94
CA GLU A 68 -1.96 12.49 -15.91
C GLU A 68 -2.59 12.37 -14.51
N GLY A 69 -3.52 13.28 -14.21
CA GLY A 69 -4.22 13.32 -12.93
C GLY A 69 -3.48 14.11 -11.85
N GLU A 70 -4.09 14.19 -10.70
CA GLU A 70 -3.66 15.01 -9.57
C GLU A 70 -3.58 14.18 -8.28
N ILE A 71 -2.68 14.59 -7.39
CA ILE A 71 -2.52 14.02 -6.05
C ILE A 71 -2.53 15.17 -5.05
N ASP A 72 -3.39 15.08 -4.05
CA ASP A 72 -3.46 16.02 -2.93
C ASP A 72 -2.97 15.33 -1.65
N PHE A 73 -2.19 16.06 -0.86
CA PHE A 73 -1.73 15.64 0.45
C PHE A 73 -2.20 16.62 1.51
N GLN A 74 -2.93 16.13 2.51
CA GLN A 74 -3.54 16.94 3.58
C GLN A 74 -4.36 18.13 3.04
N GLY A 75 -5.17 17.87 1.98
CA GLY A 75 -6.05 18.86 1.34
C GLY A 75 -5.33 19.93 0.53
N LYS A 76 -4.07 19.71 0.16
CA LYS A 76 -3.29 20.60 -0.70
C LYS A 76 -2.71 19.83 -1.87
N PRO A 77 -2.70 20.44 -3.08
CA PRO A 77 -2.03 19.86 -4.23
C PRO A 77 -0.56 19.51 -3.91
N ARG A 78 -0.18 18.28 -4.25
CA ARG A 78 1.19 17.83 -4.04
C ARG A 78 2.17 18.68 -4.84
N ASP A 79 3.08 19.33 -4.15
CA ASP A 79 4.10 20.16 -4.78
C ASP A 79 5.50 19.60 -4.53
N ILE A 80 6.07 18.99 -5.56
CA ILE A 80 7.43 18.45 -5.60
C ILE A 80 8.29 19.10 -6.68
N SER A 81 7.94 20.33 -7.08
CA SER A 81 8.55 21.05 -8.20
C SER A 81 10.03 21.39 -8.00
N ASN A 82 10.48 21.49 -6.76
CA ASN A 82 11.88 21.77 -6.43
C ASN A 82 12.34 21.01 -5.18
N GLY A 83 13.66 20.96 -4.94
CA GLY A 83 14.24 20.18 -3.85
C GLY A 83 13.75 20.58 -2.44
N LYS A 84 13.43 21.86 -2.20
CA LYS A 84 12.90 22.34 -0.91
C LYS A 84 11.49 21.84 -0.66
N LYS A 85 10.60 21.99 -1.65
CA LYS A 85 9.21 21.51 -1.57
C LYS A 85 9.14 19.99 -1.47
N LYS A 86 10.01 19.30 -2.21
CA LYS A 86 10.14 17.84 -2.16
C LYS A 86 10.57 17.35 -0.77
N LYS A 87 11.55 18.01 -0.13
CA LYS A 87 11.96 17.72 1.24
C LYS A 87 10.83 17.96 2.24
N GLU A 88 10.04 19.01 2.07
CA GLU A 88 8.90 19.30 2.94
C GLU A 88 7.80 18.24 2.78
N TYR A 89 7.49 17.84 1.56
CA TYR A 89 6.57 16.74 1.28
C TYR A 89 7.03 15.44 1.94
N TRP A 90 8.32 15.12 1.84
CA TRP A 90 8.88 13.91 2.44
C TRP A 90 8.95 13.90 3.98
N LYS A 91 8.80 15.02 4.64
CA LYS A 91 8.62 15.02 6.11
C LYS A 91 7.26 14.44 6.52
N GLY A 92 6.24 14.66 5.70
CA GLY A 92 4.88 14.18 5.99
C GLY A 92 4.56 12.81 5.42
N ILE A 93 5.35 12.32 4.42
CA ILE A 93 5.15 11.01 3.79
C ILE A 93 6.45 10.22 3.80
N GLN A 94 6.39 8.99 4.27
CA GLN A 94 7.56 8.12 4.40
C GLN A 94 7.30 6.73 3.80
N ALA A 95 8.34 5.90 3.67
CA ALA A 95 8.24 4.56 3.10
C ALA A 95 8.94 3.50 3.94
N ILE A 96 8.31 2.33 4.01
CA ILE A 96 8.90 1.07 4.49
C ILE A 96 8.97 0.15 3.29
N PHE A 97 10.18 -0.25 2.89
CA PHE A 97 10.42 -1.03 1.68
C PHE A 97 10.43 -2.53 1.92
N GLN A 98 10.25 -3.28 0.84
CA GLN A 98 10.14 -4.73 0.80
C GLN A 98 11.38 -5.46 1.33
N ASP A 99 12.57 -5.02 0.96
CA ASP A 99 13.82 -5.63 1.39
C ASP A 99 14.47 -4.79 2.51
N PRO A 100 14.38 -5.23 3.78
CA PRO A 100 14.98 -4.50 4.86
C PRO A 100 16.51 -4.44 4.79
N PHE A 101 17.17 -5.41 4.12
CA PHE A 101 18.62 -5.39 3.94
C PHE A 101 19.04 -4.34 2.90
N ALA A 102 18.41 -4.35 1.73
CA ALA A 102 18.72 -3.39 0.66
C ALA A 102 18.32 -1.95 1.00
N SER A 103 17.36 -1.77 1.92
CA SER A 103 16.87 -0.45 2.32
C SER A 103 17.73 0.25 3.36
N LEU A 104 18.60 -0.48 4.08
CA LEU A 104 19.49 0.07 5.10
C LEU A 104 20.92 0.28 4.54
N ASN A 105 21.57 1.36 4.94
CA ASN A 105 22.97 1.57 4.61
C ASN A 105 23.84 0.62 5.46
N PRO A 106 24.58 -0.34 4.86
CA PRO A 106 25.34 -1.34 5.61
C PRO A 106 26.52 -0.76 6.42
N ARG A 107 26.85 0.52 6.19
CA ARG A 107 27.94 1.24 6.88
C ARG A 107 27.47 2.07 8.07
N MET A 108 26.17 2.12 8.30
CA MET A 108 25.56 2.88 9.41
C MET A 108 25.09 1.90 10.49
N THR A 109 25.26 2.30 11.73
CA THR A 109 24.72 1.60 12.88
C THR A 109 23.20 1.79 12.99
N VAL A 110 22.55 1.07 13.88
CA VAL A 110 21.11 1.23 14.21
C VAL A 110 20.82 2.67 14.61
N GLU A 111 21.60 3.23 15.54
CA GLU A 111 21.46 4.60 16.00
C GLU A 111 21.59 5.59 14.85
N GLU A 112 22.66 5.50 14.06
CA GLU A 112 22.89 6.39 12.92
C GLU A 112 21.75 6.32 11.90
N THR A 113 21.24 5.12 11.62
CA THR A 113 20.13 4.91 10.67
C THR A 113 18.83 5.58 11.12
N ILE A 114 18.51 5.50 12.42
CA ILE A 114 17.28 6.11 12.97
C ILE A 114 17.47 7.62 13.12
N ARG A 115 18.67 8.07 13.48
CA ARG A 115 18.99 9.49 13.71
C ARG A 115 19.13 10.31 12.44
N GLU A 116 19.57 9.71 11.33
CA GLU A 116 19.81 10.43 10.06
C GLU A 116 18.63 11.30 9.61
N PRO A 117 17.37 10.82 9.53
CA PRO A 117 16.24 11.67 9.15
C PRO A 117 15.99 12.82 10.13
N LEU A 118 16.21 12.64 11.42
CA LEU A 118 16.10 13.71 12.43
C LEU A 118 17.12 14.82 12.17
N GLU A 119 18.36 14.45 11.90
CA GLU A 119 19.44 15.40 11.58
C GLU A 119 19.17 16.16 10.27
N LEU A 120 18.80 15.44 9.22
CA LEU A 120 18.57 16.02 7.89
C LEU A 120 17.34 16.94 7.81
N SER A 121 16.33 16.67 8.64
CA SER A 121 15.10 17.48 8.69
C SER A 121 15.28 18.77 9.50
N GLY A 122 16.23 18.78 10.45
CA GLY A 122 16.39 19.84 11.43
C GLY A 122 15.22 19.99 12.40
N LYS A 123 14.37 18.95 12.53
CA LYS A 123 13.17 18.95 13.40
C LYS A 123 13.57 18.93 14.88
N VAL A 124 14.65 18.24 15.19
CA VAL A 124 15.15 18.05 16.55
C VAL A 124 16.46 18.83 16.75
N LYS A 125 16.62 19.47 17.90
CA LYS A 125 17.86 20.17 18.25
C LYS A 125 19.00 19.16 18.46
N LYS A 126 20.24 19.56 18.13
CA LYS A 126 21.42 18.67 18.24
C LYS A 126 21.58 18.02 19.61
N GLY A 127 21.24 18.73 20.70
CA GLY A 127 21.37 18.21 22.07
C GLY A 127 20.27 17.21 22.46
N GLU A 128 19.18 17.10 21.70
CA GLU A 128 18.02 16.25 21.96
C GLU A 128 17.97 15.02 21.01
N LEU A 129 18.91 14.93 20.06
CA LEU A 129 18.93 13.87 19.03
C LEU A 129 19.10 12.47 19.64
N SER A 130 19.92 12.34 20.69
CA SER A 130 20.14 11.05 21.36
C SER A 130 18.85 10.58 22.03
N ASP A 131 18.22 11.44 22.83
CA ASP A 131 17.00 11.11 23.58
C ASP A 131 15.85 10.73 22.63
N GLU A 132 15.74 11.46 21.51
CA GLU A 132 14.72 11.16 20.49
C GLU A 132 15.02 9.86 19.75
N THR A 133 16.30 9.55 19.49
CA THR A 133 16.69 8.27 18.90
C THR A 133 16.36 7.12 19.85
N ASP A 134 16.60 7.28 21.15
CA ASP A 134 16.26 6.29 22.18
C ASP A 134 14.76 6.04 22.26
N ARG A 135 13.96 7.10 22.24
CA ARG A 135 12.50 7.03 22.19
C ARG A 135 12.03 6.21 20.99
N ILE A 136 12.62 6.44 19.81
CA ILE A 136 12.24 5.71 18.59
C ILE A 136 12.69 4.24 18.69
N MET A 137 13.88 3.95 19.19
CA MET A 137 14.35 2.57 19.38
C MET A 137 13.42 1.80 20.31
N GLU A 138 13.03 2.39 21.44
CA GLU A 138 12.06 1.81 22.38
C GLU A 138 10.69 1.59 21.70
N MET A 139 10.19 2.60 20.96
CA MET A 139 8.91 2.58 20.26
C MET A 139 8.81 1.40 19.26
N VAL A 140 9.90 1.06 18.57
CA VAL A 140 9.93 -0.06 17.62
C VAL A 140 10.45 -1.37 18.25
N GLY A 141 10.73 -1.38 19.54
CA GLY A 141 11.17 -2.55 20.29
C GLY A 141 12.56 -3.03 19.89
N ILE A 142 13.50 -2.11 19.68
CA ILE A 142 14.93 -2.38 19.49
C ILE A 142 15.64 -2.21 20.84
N ASP A 143 16.31 -3.28 21.30
CA ASP A 143 17.09 -3.28 22.53
C ASP A 143 18.25 -2.28 22.44
N GLU A 144 18.49 -1.51 23.52
CA GLU A 144 19.57 -0.52 23.59
C GLU A 144 20.97 -1.13 23.31
N ARG A 145 21.17 -2.39 23.64
CA ARG A 145 22.44 -3.12 23.36
C ARG A 145 22.75 -3.22 21.87
N LEU A 146 21.74 -3.06 21.00
CA LEU A 146 21.89 -3.11 19.55
C LEU A 146 22.15 -1.73 18.92
N ARG A 147 22.23 -0.68 19.73
CA ARG A 147 22.45 0.70 19.29
C ARG A 147 23.57 0.84 18.26
N TYR A 148 24.70 0.22 18.53
CA TYR A 148 25.91 0.29 17.71
C TYR A 148 26.07 -0.90 16.76
N ALA A 149 25.08 -1.79 16.70
CA ALA A 149 25.09 -2.91 15.76
C ALA A 149 24.87 -2.42 14.32
N TYR A 150 25.52 -3.09 13.38
CA TYR A 150 25.33 -2.87 11.96
C TYR A 150 24.20 -3.76 11.40
N PRO A 151 23.59 -3.40 10.24
CA PRO A 151 22.51 -4.18 9.65
C PRO A 151 22.84 -5.66 9.43
N HIS A 152 24.08 -6.02 9.12
CA HIS A 152 24.49 -7.41 8.90
C HIS A 152 24.56 -8.25 10.20
N GLU A 153 24.59 -7.61 11.36
CA GLU A 153 24.58 -8.26 12.68
C GLU A 153 23.16 -8.53 13.20
N LEU A 154 22.13 -8.02 12.50
CA LEU A 154 20.73 -8.15 12.88
C LEU A 154 20.03 -9.26 12.08
N ASP A 155 19.03 -9.90 12.67
CA ASP A 155 18.07 -10.74 11.96
C ASP A 155 17.10 -9.90 11.10
N GLY A 156 16.30 -10.57 10.26
CA GLY A 156 15.37 -9.90 9.35
C GLY A 156 14.32 -9.05 10.07
N GLY A 157 13.78 -9.54 11.18
CA GLY A 157 12.77 -8.83 11.96
C GLY A 157 13.32 -7.56 12.62
N ARG A 158 14.54 -7.63 13.18
CA ARG A 158 15.20 -6.45 13.77
C ARG A 158 15.55 -5.42 12.72
N ARG A 159 16.06 -5.83 11.54
CA ARG A 159 16.29 -4.92 10.40
C ARG A 159 15.01 -4.21 10.01
N GLN A 160 13.89 -4.94 9.91
CA GLN A 160 12.59 -4.35 9.57
C GLN A 160 12.15 -3.32 10.63
N ARG A 161 12.32 -3.62 11.92
CA ARG A 161 12.03 -2.68 13.02
C ARG A 161 12.89 -1.41 12.94
N VAL A 162 14.17 -1.52 12.58
CA VAL A 162 15.05 -0.36 12.32
C VAL A 162 14.52 0.46 11.13
N GLY A 163 14.12 -0.20 10.04
CA GLY A 163 13.49 0.47 8.88
C GLY A 163 12.19 1.19 9.23
N ILE A 164 11.35 0.59 10.09
CA ILE A 164 10.13 1.21 10.63
C ILE A 164 10.49 2.43 11.50
N GLY A 165 11.46 2.30 12.42
CA GLY A 165 11.94 3.40 13.25
C GLY A 165 12.43 4.58 12.42
N ARG A 166 13.23 4.33 11.39
CA ARG A 166 13.70 5.34 10.45
C ARG A 166 12.54 6.06 9.74
N ALA A 167 11.53 5.31 9.28
CA ALA A 167 10.39 5.88 8.59
C ALA A 167 9.53 6.75 9.52
N LEU A 168 9.37 6.34 10.79
CA LEU A 168 8.55 7.06 11.77
C LEU A 168 9.28 8.18 12.50
N ALA A 169 10.59 8.33 12.33
CA ALA A 169 11.41 9.34 13.02
C ALA A 169 10.91 10.79 12.81
N LEU A 170 10.28 11.07 11.69
CA LEU A 170 9.75 12.40 11.39
C LEU A 170 8.29 12.62 11.82
N ASP A 171 7.65 11.65 12.49
CA ASP A 171 6.21 11.61 12.78
C ASP A 171 5.38 11.91 11.52
N PRO A 172 5.52 11.08 10.45
CA PRO A 172 4.83 11.33 9.20
C PRO A 172 3.32 11.15 9.35
N ALA A 173 2.54 11.89 8.56
CA ALA A 173 1.09 11.70 8.51
C ALA A 173 0.72 10.46 7.69
N PHE A 174 1.59 10.04 6.74
CA PHE A 174 1.33 8.94 5.83
C PHE A 174 2.57 8.07 5.61
N VAL A 175 2.40 6.76 5.66
CA VAL A 175 3.48 5.79 5.43
C VAL A 175 3.06 4.78 4.37
N VAL A 176 3.87 4.66 3.34
CA VAL A 176 3.73 3.62 2.30
C VAL A 176 4.55 2.41 2.72
N CYS A 177 3.89 1.28 2.93
CA CYS A 177 4.51 -0.01 3.22
C CYS A 177 4.45 -0.89 1.95
N ASP A 178 5.55 -0.96 1.19
CA ASP A 178 5.61 -1.76 -0.04
C ASP A 178 6.15 -3.16 0.28
N GLU A 179 5.25 -4.14 0.41
CA GLU A 179 5.53 -5.54 0.80
C GLU A 179 6.43 -5.70 2.04
N PRO A 180 6.17 -5.00 3.15
CA PRO A 180 7.13 -4.84 4.25
C PRO A 180 7.42 -6.12 5.03
N VAL A 181 6.69 -7.20 4.80
CA VAL A 181 6.83 -8.48 5.52
C VAL A 181 7.09 -9.67 4.60
N SER A 182 7.10 -9.51 3.28
CA SER A 182 7.19 -10.61 2.31
C SER A 182 8.49 -11.43 2.39
N ALA A 183 9.58 -10.82 2.88
CA ALA A 183 10.89 -11.46 3.04
C ALA A 183 11.12 -12.08 4.43
N LEU A 184 10.13 -12.05 5.32
CA LEU A 184 10.22 -12.52 6.70
C LEU A 184 9.50 -13.86 6.89
N ASP A 185 9.90 -14.64 7.88
CA ASP A 185 9.15 -15.83 8.30
C ASP A 185 7.83 -15.46 8.97
N VAL A 186 6.86 -16.39 8.97
CA VAL A 186 5.47 -16.16 9.40
C VAL A 186 5.36 -15.61 10.82
N SER A 187 6.21 -16.07 11.74
CA SER A 187 6.15 -15.62 13.13
C SER A 187 6.66 -14.19 13.30
N ILE A 188 7.70 -13.83 12.57
CA ILE A 188 8.24 -12.47 12.54
C ILE A 188 7.30 -11.53 11.78
N GLN A 189 6.67 -11.99 10.70
CA GLN A 189 5.61 -11.21 10.01
C GLN A 189 4.54 -10.75 10.99
N ALA A 190 3.98 -11.69 11.79
CA ALA A 190 2.95 -11.35 12.78
C ALA A 190 3.43 -10.29 13.80
N GLN A 191 4.66 -10.38 14.27
CA GLN A 191 5.23 -9.40 15.20
C GLN A 191 5.37 -8.00 14.57
N VAL A 192 5.79 -7.92 13.30
CA VAL A 192 5.93 -6.65 12.58
C VAL A 192 4.55 -6.04 12.29
N LEU A 193 3.56 -6.86 11.93
CA LEU A 193 2.19 -6.39 11.69
C LEU A 193 1.54 -5.85 12.97
N ASN A 194 1.68 -6.56 14.09
CA ASN A 194 1.19 -6.08 15.39
C ASN A 194 1.88 -4.76 15.77
N LEU A 195 3.19 -4.63 15.55
CA LEU A 195 3.91 -3.38 15.78
C LEU A 195 3.32 -2.23 14.95
N LEU A 196 3.04 -2.43 13.66
CA LEU A 196 2.44 -1.40 12.81
C LEU A 196 1.05 -0.99 13.28
N GLN A 197 0.21 -1.95 13.73
CA GLN A 197 -1.10 -1.66 14.31
C GLN A 197 -0.98 -0.88 15.63
N ASP A 198 -0.14 -1.32 16.55
CA ASP A 198 0.11 -0.60 17.80
C ASP A 198 0.56 0.85 17.56
N LEU A 199 1.41 1.06 16.55
CA LEU A 199 1.90 2.38 16.17
C LEU A 199 0.80 3.22 15.53
N GLN A 200 -0.08 2.64 14.71
CA GLN A 200 -1.26 3.33 14.16
C GLN A 200 -2.19 3.80 15.28
N GLU A 201 -2.52 2.91 16.23
CA GLU A 201 -3.41 3.23 17.35
C GLU A 201 -2.85 4.35 18.24
N LYS A 202 -1.52 4.33 18.48
CA LYS A 202 -0.86 5.30 19.37
C LYS A 202 -0.60 6.65 18.73
N SER A 203 -0.20 6.67 17.45
CA SER A 203 0.25 7.90 16.78
C SER A 203 -0.76 8.45 15.75
N GLY A 204 -1.78 7.67 15.37
CA GLY A 204 -2.76 8.08 14.36
C GLY A 204 -2.19 8.16 12.94
N VAL A 205 -1.04 7.56 12.67
CA VAL A 205 -0.42 7.54 11.36
C VAL A 205 -1.30 6.77 10.36
N THR A 206 -1.39 7.27 9.13
CA THR A 206 -2.12 6.60 8.04
C THR A 206 -1.17 5.66 7.30
N TYR A 207 -1.58 4.42 7.10
CA TYR A 207 -0.79 3.44 6.34
C TYR A 207 -1.43 3.09 5.01
N MET A 208 -0.62 3.08 3.94
CA MET A 208 -0.93 2.34 2.71
C MET A 208 -0.06 1.09 2.64
N PHE A 209 -0.67 -0.06 2.77
CA PHE A 209 0.00 -1.36 2.83
C PHE A 209 -0.16 -2.11 1.51
N VAL A 210 0.92 -2.30 0.79
CA VAL A 210 0.94 -3.04 -0.47
C VAL A 210 1.36 -4.47 -0.22
N THR A 211 0.56 -5.41 -0.65
CA THR A 211 0.87 -6.85 -0.56
C THR A 211 0.14 -7.66 -1.62
N HIS A 212 0.60 -8.87 -1.86
CA HIS A 212 -0.11 -9.89 -2.63
C HIS A 212 -0.78 -10.94 -1.72
N ASP A 213 -0.51 -10.90 -0.41
CA ASP A 213 -1.06 -11.84 0.58
C ASP A 213 -2.31 -11.28 1.25
N LEU A 214 -3.47 -11.77 0.81
CA LEU A 214 -4.77 -11.39 1.34
C LEU A 214 -5.03 -11.89 2.77
N SER A 215 -4.32 -12.93 3.24
CA SER A 215 -4.46 -13.43 4.60
C SER A 215 -3.97 -12.43 5.63
N VAL A 216 -2.90 -11.70 5.29
CA VAL A 216 -2.32 -10.63 6.11
C VAL A 216 -3.28 -9.46 6.23
N VAL A 217 -3.82 -8.96 5.10
CA VAL A 217 -4.64 -7.75 5.09
C VAL A 217 -5.97 -7.88 5.82
N LYS A 218 -6.49 -9.11 5.93
CA LYS A 218 -7.74 -9.38 6.65
C LYS A 218 -7.73 -8.86 8.09
N HIS A 219 -6.57 -8.92 8.73
CA HIS A 219 -6.43 -8.64 10.16
C HIS A 219 -5.99 -7.21 10.46
N ILE A 220 -5.35 -6.54 9.49
CA ILE A 220 -4.74 -5.23 9.74
C ILE A 220 -5.46 -4.07 9.06
N SER A 221 -6.27 -4.35 8.02
CA SER A 221 -6.82 -3.29 7.17
C SER A 221 -8.20 -2.83 7.62
N ASP A 222 -8.40 -1.51 7.61
CA ASP A 222 -9.73 -0.91 7.65
C ASP A 222 -10.41 -1.05 6.28
N ASN A 223 -9.71 -0.62 5.21
CA ASN A 223 -10.18 -0.69 3.82
C ASN A 223 -9.18 -1.43 2.92
N ILE A 224 -9.71 -2.04 1.87
CA ILE A 224 -8.92 -2.78 0.89
C ILE A 224 -9.29 -2.30 -0.52
N CYS A 225 -8.26 -1.97 -1.30
CA CYS A 225 -8.35 -1.66 -2.72
C CYS A 225 -7.76 -2.81 -3.53
N VAL A 226 -8.55 -3.43 -4.37
CA VAL A 226 -8.10 -4.53 -5.25
C VAL A 226 -7.68 -3.95 -6.59
N MET A 227 -6.42 -4.20 -6.98
CA MET A 227 -5.83 -3.64 -8.19
C MET A 227 -5.52 -4.74 -9.22
N TYR A 228 -5.96 -4.53 -10.45
CA TYR A 228 -5.70 -5.43 -11.58
C TYR A 228 -5.23 -4.65 -12.81
N LEU A 229 -4.03 -4.96 -13.31
CA LEU A 229 -3.43 -4.34 -14.50
C LEU A 229 -3.57 -2.81 -14.56
N GLY A 230 -3.23 -2.13 -13.47
CA GLY A 230 -3.22 -0.66 -13.38
C GLY A 230 -4.55 -0.01 -12.99
N GLN A 231 -5.64 -0.76 -12.84
CA GLN A 231 -6.96 -0.24 -12.46
C GLN A 231 -7.41 -0.77 -11.10
N LEU A 232 -8.15 0.05 -10.34
CA LEU A 232 -8.89 -0.44 -9.18
C LEU A 232 -10.16 -1.13 -9.67
N VAL A 233 -10.35 -2.39 -9.25
CA VAL A 233 -11.50 -3.20 -9.66
C VAL A 233 -12.54 -3.35 -8.57
N GLU A 234 -12.13 -3.27 -7.31
CA GLU A 234 -13.02 -3.30 -6.16
C GLU A 234 -12.37 -2.58 -4.97
N THR A 235 -13.14 -1.76 -4.25
CA THR A 235 -12.70 -1.05 -3.05
C THR A 235 -13.81 -1.08 -2.02
N THR A 236 -13.50 -1.55 -0.81
CA THR A 236 -14.47 -1.61 0.29
C THR A 236 -13.75 -1.87 1.63
N THR A 237 -14.51 -1.93 2.71
CA THR A 237 -13.95 -2.29 4.03
C THR A 237 -13.42 -3.73 4.03
N SER A 238 -12.40 -4.00 4.86
CA SER A 238 -11.85 -5.35 4.99
C SER A 238 -12.94 -6.38 5.24
N LYS A 239 -13.83 -6.11 6.20
CA LYS A 239 -14.92 -7.02 6.54
C LYS A 239 -15.80 -7.33 5.33
N GLU A 240 -16.29 -6.30 4.64
CA GLU A 240 -17.20 -6.49 3.48
C GLU A 240 -16.51 -7.23 2.34
N LEU A 241 -15.23 -6.98 2.07
CA LEU A 241 -14.49 -7.68 1.01
C LEU A 241 -14.41 -9.19 1.26
N PHE A 242 -14.18 -9.61 2.52
CA PHE A 242 -14.07 -11.03 2.87
C PHE A 242 -15.42 -11.74 3.00
N ASP A 243 -16.46 -11.02 3.44
CA ASP A 243 -17.81 -11.55 3.60
C ASP A 243 -18.56 -11.57 2.27
N ARG A 244 -18.42 -10.53 1.44
CA ARG A 244 -19.19 -10.34 0.21
C ARG A 244 -18.36 -9.72 -0.92
N PRO A 245 -17.36 -10.45 -1.45
CA PRO A 245 -16.63 -9.99 -2.64
C PRO A 245 -17.55 -9.94 -3.85
N LEU A 246 -17.48 -8.85 -4.63
CA LEU A 246 -18.39 -8.62 -5.76
C LEU A 246 -17.70 -8.80 -7.11
N HIS A 247 -16.47 -8.33 -7.27
CA HIS A 247 -15.76 -8.44 -8.55
C HIS A 247 -15.25 -9.89 -8.78
N PRO A 248 -15.42 -10.48 -9.96
CA PRO A 248 -14.97 -11.84 -10.24
C PRO A 248 -13.48 -12.11 -9.98
N TYR A 249 -12.62 -11.12 -10.19
CA TYR A 249 -11.19 -11.21 -9.86
C TYR A 249 -10.97 -11.30 -8.34
N THR A 250 -11.65 -10.48 -7.54
CA THR A 250 -11.59 -10.53 -6.08
C THR A 250 -12.05 -11.89 -5.54
N LYS A 251 -13.15 -12.42 -6.09
CA LYS A 251 -13.62 -13.78 -5.75
C LYS A 251 -12.56 -14.84 -6.02
N ALA A 252 -11.88 -14.74 -7.17
CA ALA A 252 -10.82 -15.68 -7.53
C ALA A 252 -9.62 -15.56 -6.58
N LEU A 253 -9.17 -14.34 -6.25
CA LEU A 253 -8.09 -14.08 -5.29
C LEU A 253 -8.43 -14.67 -3.91
N LEU A 254 -9.63 -14.40 -3.37
CA LEU A 254 -10.06 -14.87 -2.07
C LEU A 254 -10.26 -16.39 -2.04
N SER A 255 -10.61 -17.02 -3.17
CA SER A 255 -10.72 -18.47 -3.29
C SER A 255 -9.37 -19.20 -3.22
N ALA A 256 -8.28 -18.48 -3.46
CA ALA A 256 -6.93 -19.03 -3.42
C ALA A 256 -6.31 -19.01 -2.00
N ILE A 257 -6.94 -18.31 -1.04
CA ILE A 257 -6.48 -18.30 0.36
C ILE A 257 -6.71 -19.68 0.97
N PRO A 258 -5.67 -20.34 1.54
CA PRO A 258 -5.83 -21.61 2.23
C PRO A 258 -6.82 -21.48 3.39
N SER A 259 -7.81 -22.37 3.47
CA SER A 259 -8.72 -22.46 4.62
C SER A 259 -8.14 -23.42 5.65
N VAL A 260 -8.14 -23.02 6.91
CA VAL A 260 -7.81 -23.89 8.05
C VAL A 260 -8.96 -24.88 8.33
N ASP A 261 -10.18 -24.56 7.88
CA ASP A 261 -11.35 -25.43 8.06
C ASP A 261 -11.31 -26.59 7.06
N ILE A 262 -11.02 -27.78 7.59
CA ILE A 262 -10.92 -29.04 6.82
C ILE A 262 -12.28 -29.43 6.27
N HIS A 263 -13.38 -29.03 6.93
CA HIS A 263 -14.75 -29.42 6.58
C HIS A 263 -15.42 -28.53 5.55
N HIS A 264 -14.92 -27.27 5.39
CA HIS A 264 -15.46 -26.29 4.46
C HIS A 264 -14.35 -25.77 3.52
N GLN A 265 -13.80 -26.67 2.70
CA GLN A 265 -12.86 -26.26 1.65
C GLN A 265 -13.60 -25.42 0.59
N LYS A 266 -13.27 -24.13 0.51
CA LYS A 266 -13.75 -23.28 -0.59
C LYS A 266 -13.24 -23.86 -1.91
N GLN A 267 -14.15 -24.05 -2.88
CA GLN A 267 -13.72 -24.43 -4.23
C GLN A 267 -12.85 -23.34 -4.82
N ARG A 268 -11.59 -23.65 -5.13
CA ARG A 268 -10.66 -22.74 -5.75
C ARG A 268 -11.13 -22.37 -7.15
N ILE A 269 -11.28 -21.09 -7.43
CA ILE A 269 -11.60 -20.58 -8.76
C ILE A 269 -10.30 -20.51 -9.56
N ILE A 270 -10.16 -21.42 -10.53
CA ILE A 270 -8.99 -21.43 -11.42
C ILE A 270 -9.25 -20.48 -12.56
N LEU A 271 -8.48 -19.38 -12.59
CA LEU A 271 -8.51 -18.43 -13.68
C LEU A 271 -7.88 -19.03 -14.94
N LYS A 272 -8.62 -19.02 -16.04
CA LYS A 272 -8.15 -19.48 -17.34
C LYS A 272 -7.51 -18.30 -18.13
N GLY A 273 -6.55 -18.61 -19.00
CA GLY A 273 -5.90 -17.61 -19.84
C GLY A 273 -4.68 -16.96 -19.20
N GLU A 274 -3.92 -16.27 -20.02
CA GLU A 274 -2.71 -15.53 -19.61
C GLU A 274 -3.06 -14.13 -19.13
N ILE A 275 -2.16 -13.54 -18.35
CA ILE A 275 -2.26 -12.12 -17.98
C ILE A 275 -2.08 -11.29 -19.24
N VAL A 276 -3.06 -10.45 -19.56
CA VAL A 276 -3.01 -9.55 -20.70
C VAL A 276 -1.84 -8.57 -20.54
N SER A 277 -1.15 -8.29 -21.63
CA SER A 277 -0.05 -7.32 -21.62
C SER A 277 -0.56 -5.93 -21.22
N PRO A 278 0.15 -5.21 -20.34
CA PRO A 278 -0.14 -3.80 -20.03
C PRO A 278 0.30 -2.85 -21.16
N ILE A 279 0.88 -3.38 -22.24
CA ILE A 279 1.29 -2.62 -23.42
C ILE A 279 0.04 -2.39 -24.27
N GLU A 280 -0.29 -1.14 -24.53
CA GLU A 280 -1.46 -0.71 -25.32
C GLU A 280 -2.76 -1.45 -24.93
N PRO A 281 -3.19 -1.34 -23.67
CA PRO A 281 -4.37 -2.07 -23.23
C PRO A 281 -5.60 -1.62 -24.01
N LYS A 282 -6.39 -2.62 -24.45
CA LYS A 282 -7.66 -2.35 -25.14
C LYS A 282 -8.65 -1.67 -24.18
N PRO A 283 -9.56 -0.83 -24.71
CA PRO A 283 -10.66 -0.30 -23.92
C PRO A 283 -11.48 -1.41 -23.25
N GLY A 284 -12.08 -1.11 -22.10
CA GLY A 284 -12.93 -2.03 -21.37
C GLY A 284 -12.28 -2.69 -20.16
N CYS A 285 -12.96 -3.71 -19.64
CA CYS A 285 -12.51 -4.44 -18.47
C CYS A 285 -11.23 -5.24 -18.77
N ARG A 286 -10.13 -4.90 -18.12
CA ARG A 286 -8.85 -5.59 -18.30
C ARG A 286 -8.86 -7.06 -17.85
N PHE A 287 -9.82 -7.41 -16.99
CA PHE A 287 -10.01 -8.78 -16.54
C PHE A 287 -10.87 -9.61 -17.50
N ALA A 288 -11.51 -9.03 -18.52
CA ALA A 288 -12.45 -9.72 -19.40
C ALA A 288 -11.89 -11.01 -20.02
N ALA A 289 -10.62 -11.03 -20.43
CA ALA A 289 -9.97 -12.21 -21.02
C ALA A 289 -9.88 -13.43 -20.07
N ARG A 290 -9.92 -13.20 -18.76
CA ARG A 290 -9.82 -14.25 -17.71
C ARG A 290 -11.14 -14.42 -16.94
N CYS A 291 -12.13 -13.58 -17.21
CA CYS A 291 -13.40 -13.56 -16.49
C CYS A 291 -14.35 -14.64 -17.02
N PRO A 292 -14.84 -15.57 -16.17
CA PRO A 292 -15.81 -16.60 -16.61
C PRO A 292 -17.18 -16.01 -16.99
N TYR A 293 -17.44 -14.75 -16.64
CA TYR A 293 -18.69 -14.05 -16.89
C TYR A 293 -18.58 -12.98 -17.99
N ALA A 294 -17.46 -12.96 -18.76
CA ALA A 294 -17.24 -11.95 -19.78
C ALA A 294 -18.31 -11.96 -20.87
N THR A 295 -18.72 -10.76 -21.31
CA THR A 295 -19.66 -10.53 -22.43
C THR A 295 -19.17 -9.36 -23.26
N GLU A 296 -19.82 -9.09 -24.40
CA GLU A 296 -19.54 -7.92 -25.26
C GLU A 296 -19.57 -6.58 -24.50
N LYS A 297 -20.42 -6.44 -23.49
CA LYS A 297 -20.49 -5.24 -22.64
C LYS A 297 -19.18 -4.96 -21.89
N CYS A 298 -18.39 -6.00 -21.62
CA CYS A 298 -17.10 -5.85 -20.92
C CYS A 298 -16.02 -5.17 -21.78
N HIS A 299 -16.22 -5.02 -23.09
CA HIS A 299 -15.32 -4.29 -23.98
C HIS A 299 -15.52 -2.76 -23.96
N GLN A 300 -16.57 -2.29 -23.29
CA GLN A 300 -16.80 -0.87 -23.05
C GLN A 300 -16.02 -0.41 -21.80
N PRO A 301 -15.60 0.86 -21.71
CA PRO A 301 -14.96 1.39 -20.50
C PRO A 301 -15.79 1.08 -19.25
N GLN A 302 -15.09 0.70 -18.18
CA GLN A 302 -15.69 0.40 -16.90
C GLN A 302 -15.27 1.47 -15.89
N GLU A 303 -16.23 1.97 -15.13
CA GLU A 303 -16.01 2.92 -14.06
C GLU A 303 -16.10 2.23 -12.70
N LEU A 304 -15.27 2.66 -11.77
CA LEU A 304 -15.37 2.25 -10.36
C LEU A 304 -16.57 3.00 -9.75
N ARG A 305 -17.69 2.31 -9.54
CA ARG A 305 -18.95 2.89 -9.06
C ARG A 305 -19.38 2.29 -7.73
N GLU A 306 -20.05 3.06 -6.91
CA GLU A 306 -20.63 2.59 -5.66
C GLU A 306 -21.83 1.67 -5.97
N VAL A 307 -21.75 0.43 -5.48
CA VAL A 307 -22.79 -0.60 -5.64
C VAL A 307 -23.61 -0.75 -4.36
N SER A 308 -22.99 -0.58 -3.23
CA SER A 308 -23.58 -0.47 -1.90
C SER A 308 -22.75 0.48 -1.07
N LYS A 309 -23.24 0.89 0.08
CA LYS A 309 -22.58 1.87 0.94
C LYS A 309 -21.09 1.51 1.16
N ASP A 310 -20.19 2.40 0.82
CA ASP A 310 -18.73 2.27 0.94
C ASP A 310 -18.16 1.05 0.20
N HIS A 311 -18.87 0.53 -0.83
CA HIS A 311 -18.44 -0.60 -1.66
C HIS A 311 -18.49 -0.26 -3.15
N PHE A 312 -17.32 -0.07 -3.73
CA PHE A 312 -17.12 0.37 -5.11
C PHE A 312 -16.60 -0.78 -5.96
N VAL A 313 -17.17 -0.95 -7.16
CA VAL A 313 -16.82 -2.06 -8.07
C VAL A 313 -16.77 -1.59 -9.52
N SER A 314 -15.72 -1.95 -10.24
CA SER A 314 -15.54 -1.70 -11.66
C SER A 314 -15.99 -2.91 -12.50
N CYS A 315 -17.31 -3.15 -12.53
CA CYS A 315 -17.89 -4.26 -13.30
C CYS A 315 -19.30 -3.91 -13.78
N CYS A 316 -19.53 -3.92 -15.10
CA CYS A 316 -20.84 -3.66 -15.68
C CYS A 316 -21.90 -4.74 -15.38
N ARG A 317 -21.49 -5.91 -14.91
CA ARG A 317 -22.38 -7.04 -14.63
C ARG A 317 -22.45 -7.39 -13.15
N VAL A 318 -22.02 -6.47 -12.28
CA VAL A 318 -21.91 -6.77 -10.85
C VAL A 318 -23.23 -7.25 -10.23
N GLU A 319 -24.37 -6.66 -10.63
CA GLU A 319 -25.70 -7.05 -10.13
C GLU A 319 -26.10 -8.44 -10.62
N GLU A 320 -25.89 -8.73 -11.92
CA GLU A 320 -26.23 -10.02 -12.53
C GLU A 320 -25.41 -11.22 -11.96
N ILE A 321 -24.15 -10.97 -11.61
CA ILE A 321 -23.23 -11.99 -11.11
C ILE A 321 -23.44 -12.27 -9.62
N ASN A 322 -24.04 -11.33 -8.89
CA ASN A 322 -24.19 -11.36 -7.43
C ASN A 322 -25.65 -11.43 -6.97
N SER A 323 -26.61 -11.55 -7.93
CA SER A 323 -28.03 -11.78 -7.67
C SER A 323 -28.32 -13.20 -7.19
#